data_6db12e6acfe69e0f648974603810c309
#
_entry.id   6db12e6acfe69e0f648974603810c309
#
_cell.length_a   1.000
_cell.length_b   1.000
_cell.length_c   1.000
_cell.angle_alpha   90.00
_cell.angle_beta   90.00
_cell.angle_gamma   90.00
#
_symmetry.space_group_name_H-M   'P 1'
#
loop_
_entity.id
_entity.type
_entity.pdbx_description
1 polymer ?
#
loop_
_entity_poly.entity_id
_entity_poly.type
_entity_poly.pdbx_seq_one_letter_code
_entity_poly.pdbx_strand_id
1 'polypeptide(L)'
;LLEKKMPLNLSLYYSPRGYLIDEFDFDLLKDFNDEVIKYVKKNHGFMLKVDPNVIYATRDSEGNLKEKCGEEAYYNFKKLGFKHLGFSQNFEDLQPRVLCRIELKDTYNDTLATFSKSTKKNIAKTYDMGVRVKVVDSSKMDEFVKLLEDTAINKNFIIRPASYYKKMVDLMNNYITLYIAYIDTNLYYDYVWNTLENTKKELEILETQMKKIN
;
A
#
# COMPACT_ATOMS: atom_id res chain seq x y z
N LEU A 1 -18.37 8.44 6.54
CA LEU A 1 -17.96 8.42 7.95
C LEU A 1 -18.10 7.02 8.52
N LEU A 2 -17.09 6.57 9.28
CA LEU A 2 -17.16 5.38 10.12
C LEU A 2 -17.61 5.80 11.52
N GLU A 3 -18.52 5.00 12.11
CA GLU A 3 -19.02 5.23 13.45
C GLU A 3 -18.55 4.12 14.40
N LYS A 4 -18.03 4.48 15.55
CA LYS A 4 -17.76 3.58 16.67
C LYS A 4 -18.63 3.95 17.85
N LYS A 5 -19.58 3.08 18.19
CA LYS A 5 -20.40 3.22 19.38
C LYS A 5 -19.56 3.11 20.65
N MET A 6 -19.84 3.99 21.60
CA MET A 6 -19.18 4.09 22.88
C MET A 6 -20.22 3.97 24.01
N PRO A 7 -19.82 3.71 25.26
CA PRO A 7 -20.73 3.79 26.40
C PRO A 7 -21.47 5.12 26.48
N LEU A 8 -22.56 5.16 27.24
CA LEU A 8 -23.40 6.35 27.45
C LEU A 8 -24.05 6.91 26.17
N ASN A 9 -24.33 6.03 25.19
CA ASN A 9 -24.93 6.42 23.91
C ASN A 9 -24.10 7.49 23.13
N LEU A 10 -22.80 7.51 23.34
CA LEU A 10 -21.89 8.38 22.60
C LEU A 10 -21.35 7.67 21.37
N SER A 11 -20.92 8.44 20.38
CA SER A 11 -20.30 7.93 19.17
C SER A 11 -19.02 8.69 18.82
N LEU A 12 -17.99 7.94 18.40
CA LEU A 12 -16.80 8.49 17.77
C LEU A 12 -16.96 8.34 16.24
N TYR A 13 -16.74 9.42 15.52
CA TYR A 13 -16.76 9.42 14.06
C TYR A 13 -15.36 9.56 13.49
N TYR A 14 -15.10 8.81 12.41
CA TYR A 14 -13.84 8.86 11.70
C TYR A 14 -14.04 8.91 10.19
N SER A 15 -13.36 9.83 9.53
CA SER A 15 -13.31 9.97 8.08
C SER A 15 -11.93 9.54 7.58
N PRO A 16 -11.73 8.24 7.25
CA PRO A 16 -10.47 7.76 6.71
C PRO A 16 -10.28 8.31 5.29
N ARG A 17 -9.09 8.82 4.99
CA ARG A 17 -8.76 9.41 3.68
C ARG A 17 -9.76 10.47 3.20
N GLY A 18 -10.46 11.10 4.11
CA GLY A 18 -11.47 12.14 3.82
C GLY A 18 -11.14 13.43 4.57
N TYR A 19 -11.72 14.51 4.21
CA TYR A 19 -12.92 14.58 3.32
C TYR A 19 -12.54 14.35 1.85
N LEU A 20 -13.51 13.96 0.99
CA LEU A 20 -13.31 13.80 -0.45
C LEU A 20 -13.78 15.07 -1.17
N ILE A 21 -13.14 16.17 -0.89
CA ILE A 21 -13.40 17.50 -1.44
C ILE A 21 -12.06 18.21 -1.69
N ASP A 22 -12.10 19.41 -2.24
CA ASP A 22 -10.92 20.26 -2.33
C ASP A 22 -10.65 20.93 -0.97
N GLU A 23 -9.66 20.46 -0.23
CA GLU A 23 -9.28 20.98 1.09
C GLU A 23 -8.54 22.33 1.01
N PHE A 24 -8.19 22.79 -0.19
CA PHE A 24 -7.59 24.10 -0.44
C PHE A 24 -8.67 25.18 -0.61
N ASP A 25 -9.87 24.83 -1.06
CA ASP A 25 -11.03 25.74 -1.07
C ASP A 25 -11.62 25.81 0.34
N PHE A 26 -11.30 26.91 1.04
CA PHE A 26 -11.72 27.10 2.42
C PHE A 26 -13.24 27.22 2.57
N ASP A 27 -13.93 27.86 1.65
CA ASP A 27 -15.39 28.07 1.74
C ASP A 27 -16.12 26.74 1.53
N LEU A 28 -15.70 25.96 0.52
CA LEU A 28 -16.21 24.62 0.29
C LEU A 28 -15.95 23.70 1.48
N LEU A 29 -14.72 23.70 2.00
CA LEU A 29 -14.33 22.90 3.15
C LEU A 29 -15.15 23.27 4.39
N LYS A 30 -15.36 24.56 4.62
CA LYS A 30 -16.15 25.06 5.75
C LYS A 30 -17.60 24.62 5.65
N ASP A 31 -18.26 24.84 4.51
CA ASP A 31 -19.67 24.50 4.33
C ASP A 31 -19.88 22.98 4.49
N PHE A 32 -19.01 22.17 3.89
CA PHE A 32 -19.06 20.72 4.06
C PHE A 32 -18.84 20.28 5.51
N ASN A 33 -17.85 20.86 6.19
CA ASN A 33 -17.55 20.56 7.58
C ASN A 33 -18.73 20.92 8.50
N ASP A 34 -19.38 22.05 8.26
CA ASP A 34 -20.53 22.48 9.05
C ASP A 34 -21.68 21.46 8.96
N GLU A 35 -21.94 20.89 7.78
CA GLU A 35 -22.94 19.82 7.60
C GLU A 35 -22.50 18.51 8.28
N VAL A 36 -21.23 18.15 8.19
CA VAL A 36 -20.69 16.97 8.89
C VAL A 36 -20.82 17.13 10.40
N ILE A 37 -20.50 18.29 10.95
CA ILE A 37 -20.64 18.58 12.38
C ILE A 37 -22.10 18.53 12.83
N LYS A 38 -23.04 19.06 12.04
CA LYS A 38 -24.48 18.93 12.31
C LYS A 38 -24.91 17.46 12.39
N TYR A 39 -24.47 16.65 11.42
CA TYR A 39 -24.74 15.20 11.41
C TYR A 39 -24.16 14.51 12.64
N VAL A 40 -22.90 14.76 12.96
CA VAL A 40 -22.18 14.16 14.10
C VAL A 40 -22.88 14.51 15.41
N LYS A 41 -23.24 15.78 15.63
CA LYS A 41 -23.96 16.24 16.84
C LYS A 41 -25.35 15.61 16.95
N LYS A 42 -26.11 15.54 15.86
CA LYS A 42 -27.44 14.92 15.81
C LYS A 42 -27.39 13.44 16.20
N ASN A 43 -26.28 12.74 15.93
CA ASN A 43 -26.11 11.33 16.19
C ASN A 43 -25.20 11.05 17.41
N HIS A 44 -25.24 11.92 18.42
CA HIS A 44 -24.51 11.77 19.68
C HIS A 44 -22.99 11.66 19.54
N GLY A 45 -22.43 12.24 18.49
CA GLY A 45 -20.99 12.27 18.30
C GLY A 45 -20.29 13.21 19.28
N PHE A 46 -19.32 12.68 20.03
CA PHE A 46 -18.48 13.47 20.93
C PHE A 46 -17.13 13.81 20.33
N MET A 47 -16.71 13.06 19.31
CA MET A 47 -15.45 13.26 18.60
C MET A 47 -15.61 12.96 17.12
N LEU A 48 -15.03 13.83 16.29
CA LEU A 48 -14.83 13.61 14.87
C LEU A 48 -13.31 13.61 14.57
N LYS A 49 -12.81 12.52 14.03
CA LYS A 49 -11.46 12.40 13.51
C LYS A 49 -11.49 12.43 11.99
N VAL A 50 -10.65 13.26 11.40
CA VAL A 50 -10.50 13.39 9.93
C VAL A 50 -9.04 13.11 9.58
N ASP A 51 -8.82 12.35 8.53
CA ASP A 51 -7.49 11.99 8.03
C ASP A 51 -7.45 12.24 6.52
N PRO A 52 -7.33 13.51 6.10
CA PRO A 52 -7.42 13.90 4.69
C PRO A 52 -6.25 13.34 3.88
N ASN A 53 -6.52 13.00 2.62
CA ASN A 53 -5.51 12.45 1.72
C ASN A 53 -4.71 13.58 1.01
N VAL A 54 -4.34 14.59 1.76
CA VAL A 54 -3.54 15.73 1.28
C VAL A 54 -2.06 15.39 1.31
N ILE A 55 -1.36 15.67 0.22
CA ILE A 55 0.10 15.60 0.18
C ILE A 55 0.64 16.83 0.93
N TYR A 56 1.10 16.63 2.15
CA TYR A 56 1.66 17.72 2.95
C TYR A 56 3.04 18.18 2.44
N ALA A 57 3.88 17.22 2.07
CA ALA A 57 5.21 17.49 1.54
C ALA A 57 5.71 16.36 0.65
N THR A 58 6.54 16.67 -0.32
CA THR A 58 7.26 15.70 -1.14
C THR A 58 8.72 15.59 -0.70
N ARG A 59 9.29 14.40 -0.85
CA ARG A 59 10.68 14.10 -0.49
C ARG A 59 11.36 13.33 -1.63
N ASP A 60 12.69 13.42 -1.69
CA ASP A 60 13.49 12.60 -2.60
C ASP A 60 13.72 11.18 -2.03
N SER A 61 14.47 10.36 -2.78
CA SER A 61 14.81 8.98 -2.38
C SER A 61 15.66 8.89 -1.12
N GLU A 62 16.34 9.98 -0.74
CA GLU A 62 17.18 10.06 0.46
C GLU A 62 16.40 10.61 1.67
N GLY A 63 15.14 11.02 1.45
CA GLY A 63 14.27 11.57 2.48
C GLY A 63 14.37 13.08 2.66
N ASN A 64 15.16 13.79 1.83
CA ASN A 64 15.28 15.23 1.89
C ASN A 64 14.01 15.91 1.42
N LEU A 65 13.61 16.99 2.10
CA LEU A 65 12.43 17.76 1.72
C LEU A 65 12.64 18.42 0.35
N LYS A 66 11.72 18.17 -0.59
CA LYS A 66 11.67 18.85 -1.88
C LYS A 66 10.73 20.05 -1.83
N GLU A 67 9.51 19.81 -1.39
CA GLU A 67 8.44 20.80 -1.43
C GLU A 67 7.46 20.59 -0.29
N LYS A 68 6.90 21.68 0.22
CA LYS A 68 5.74 21.69 1.11
C LYS A 68 4.54 22.22 0.35
N CYS A 69 3.58 21.36 0.08
CA CYS A 69 2.42 21.68 -0.76
C CYS A 69 1.09 21.61 -0.01
N GLY A 70 1.06 21.11 1.22
CA GLY A 70 -0.16 20.92 2.00
C GLY A 70 -0.34 21.88 3.17
N GLU A 71 0.48 22.93 3.29
CA GLU A 71 0.38 23.86 4.43
C GLU A 71 -0.95 24.65 4.43
N GLU A 72 -1.45 25.04 3.27
CA GLU A 72 -2.73 25.75 3.18
C GLU A 72 -3.89 24.87 3.67
N ALA A 73 -4.01 23.64 3.20
CA ALA A 73 -5.02 22.70 3.67
C ALA A 73 -4.91 22.48 5.19
N TYR A 74 -3.69 22.32 5.71
CA TYR A 74 -3.44 22.21 7.15
C TYR A 74 -4.00 23.42 7.92
N TYR A 75 -3.75 24.65 7.45
CA TYR A 75 -4.25 25.87 8.09
C TYR A 75 -5.77 26.01 7.93
N ASN A 76 -6.35 25.54 6.84
CA ASN A 76 -7.80 25.54 6.64
C ASN A 76 -8.51 24.65 7.66
N PHE A 77 -8.05 23.42 7.88
CA PHE A 77 -8.55 22.58 8.98
C PHE A 77 -8.36 23.22 10.36
N LYS A 78 -7.23 23.85 10.60
CA LYS A 78 -6.97 24.55 11.87
C LYS A 78 -7.93 25.72 12.10
N LYS A 79 -8.27 26.51 11.08
CA LYS A 79 -9.26 27.60 11.14
C LYS A 79 -10.67 27.06 11.49
N LEU A 80 -11.01 25.84 11.07
CA LEU A 80 -12.25 25.16 11.42
C LEU A 80 -12.26 24.55 12.83
N GLY A 81 -11.20 24.74 13.61
CA GLY A 81 -11.11 24.27 14.98
C GLY A 81 -10.55 22.86 15.16
N PHE A 82 -10.08 22.22 14.09
CA PHE A 82 -9.42 20.91 14.22
C PHE A 82 -8.08 21.04 14.94
N LYS A 83 -7.82 20.07 15.82
CA LYS A 83 -6.52 19.90 16.46
C LYS A 83 -5.71 18.84 15.71
N HIS A 84 -4.57 19.23 15.17
CA HIS A 84 -3.66 18.28 14.56
C HIS A 84 -2.99 17.39 15.63
N LEU A 85 -3.11 16.08 15.49
CA LEU A 85 -2.61 15.10 16.45
C LEU A 85 -1.13 14.72 16.25
N GLY A 86 -0.47 15.38 15.31
CA GLY A 86 0.87 15.03 14.87
C GLY A 86 0.86 14.07 13.67
N PHE A 87 2.03 13.84 13.10
CA PHE A 87 2.22 12.81 12.09
C PHE A 87 2.50 11.48 12.77
N SER A 88 1.78 10.44 12.36
CA SER A 88 1.98 9.09 12.86
C SER A 88 3.45 8.67 12.72
N GLN A 89 3.99 8.09 13.78
CA GLN A 89 5.35 7.56 13.82
C GLN A 89 5.35 6.03 13.71
N ASN A 90 4.23 5.39 14.04
CA ASN A 90 4.08 3.96 14.07
C ASN A 90 3.35 3.46 12.82
N PHE A 91 3.78 2.33 12.29
CA PHE A 91 3.13 1.69 11.16
C PHE A 91 1.72 1.19 11.49
N GLU A 92 1.45 0.93 12.77
CA GLU A 92 0.17 0.45 13.30
C GLU A 92 -0.90 1.54 13.43
N ASP A 93 -0.55 2.80 13.27
CA ASP A 93 -1.51 3.88 13.27
C ASP A 93 -2.38 3.82 11.99
N LEU A 94 -3.57 4.39 12.08
CA LEU A 94 -4.69 4.25 11.14
C LEU A 94 -4.32 4.35 9.66
N GLN A 95 -3.34 5.21 9.30
CA GLN A 95 -2.91 5.39 7.91
C GLN A 95 -1.39 5.66 7.84
N PRO A 96 -0.69 5.11 6.85
CA PRO A 96 0.73 5.37 6.68
C PRO A 96 0.98 6.83 6.32
N ARG A 97 1.89 7.47 7.07
CA ARG A 97 2.30 8.85 6.87
C ARG A 97 3.06 9.06 5.57
N VAL A 98 3.93 8.12 5.23
CA VAL A 98 4.78 8.18 4.05
C VAL A 98 4.34 7.11 3.06
N LEU A 99 4.13 7.51 1.82
CA LEU A 99 3.76 6.64 0.72
C LEU A 99 4.74 6.81 -0.42
N CYS A 100 5.14 5.69 -1.03
CA CYS A 100 5.78 5.68 -2.34
C CYS A 100 4.71 5.48 -3.41
N ARG A 101 4.67 6.36 -4.40
CA ARG A 101 3.75 6.25 -5.54
C ARG A 101 4.54 5.96 -6.81
N ILE A 102 4.01 5.04 -7.61
CA ILE A 102 4.53 4.75 -8.94
C ILE A 102 3.48 5.27 -9.91
N GLU A 103 3.91 6.16 -10.80
CA GLU A 103 3.09 6.60 -11.91
C GLU A 103 3.16 5.55 -13.03
N LEU A 104 2.04 4.90 -13.29
CA LEU A 104 1.94 3.96 -14.39
C LEU A 104 1.91 4.74 -15.71
N LYS A 105 2.76 4.36 -16.66
CA LYS A 105 2.79 4.90 -18.02
C LYS A 105 1.89 4.04 -18.92
N ASP A 106 1.69 4.50 -20.15
CA ASP A 106 0.81 3.84 -21.12
C ASP A 106 1.24 2.39 -21.44
N THR A 107 2.55 2.12 -21.39
CA THR A 107 3.06 0.76 -21.60
C THR A 107 3.84 0.23 -20.40
N TYR A 108 3.92 -1.09 -20.31
CA TYR A 108 4.77 -1.77 -19.32
C TYR A 108 6.25 -1.34 -19.44
N ASN A 109 6.76 -1.24 -20.68
CA ASN A 109 8.15 -0.88 -20.92
C ASN A 109 8.46 0.54 -20.48
N ASP A 110 7.55 1.48 -20.71
CA ASP A 110 7.71 2.86 -20.27
C ASP A 110 7.66 2.97 -18.75
N THR A 111 6.77 2.25 -18.09
CA THR A 111 6.74 2.16 -16.64
C THR A 111 8.03 1.54 -16.10
N LEU A 112 8.47 0.42 -16.68
CA LEU A 112 9.73 -0.24 -16.30
C LEU A 112 10.94 0.66 -16.51
N ALA A 113 10.94 1.51 -17.55
CA ALA A 113 12.01 2.46 -17.82
C ALA A 113 12.24 3.44 -16.64
N THR A 114 11.20 3.78 -15.90
CA THR A 114 11.28 4.69 -14.73
C THR A 114 11.97 4.07 -13.51
N PHE A 115 12.09 2.75 -13.45
CA PHE A 115 12.64 2.06 -12.31
C PHE A 115 14.17 2.10 -12.26
N SER A 116 14.73 2.01 -11.06
CA SER A 116 16.17 1.90 -10.86
C SER A 116 16.74 0.66 -11.55
N LYS A 117 18.02 0.70 -11.89
CA LYS A 117 18.72 -0.46 -12.48
C LYS A 117 18.61 -1.72 -11.61
N SER A 118 18.70 -1.54 -10.29
CA SER A 118 18.56 -2.63 -9.33
C SER A 118 17.16 -3.24 -9.36
N THR A 119 16.11 -2.41 -9.37
CA THR A 119 14.73 -2.88 -9.44
C THR A 119 14.46 -3.66 -10.73
N LYS A 120 14.93 -3.15 -11.88
CA LYS A 120 14.83 -3.85 -13.19
C LYS A 120 15.50 -5.24 -13.13
N LYS A 121 16.71 -5.29 -12.58
CA LYS A 121 17.45 -6.58 -12.41
C LYS A 121 16.69 -7.55 -11.52
N ASN A 122 16.09 -7.09 -10.42
CA ASN A 122 15.34 -7.94 -9.52
C ASN A 122 14.06 -8.46 -10.17
N ILE A 123 13.34 -7.62 -10.93
CA ILE A 123 12.15 -8.04 -11.68
C ILE A 123 12.53 -9.13 -12.71
N ALA A 124 13.59 -8.94 -13.50
CA ALA A 124 14.05 -9.93 -14.45
C ALA A 124 14.39 -11.24 -13.74
N LYS A 125 15.18 -11.17 -12.66
CA LYS A 125 15.57 -12.36 -11.88
C LYS A 125 14.38 -13.13 -11.34
N THR A 126 13.35 -12.45 -10.80
CA THR A 126 12.15 -13.14 -10.29
C THR A 126 11.39 -13.83 -11.42
N TYR A 127 11.35 -13.23 -12.59
CA TYR A 127 10.73 -13.86 -13.76
C TYR A 127 11.50 -15.11 -14.21
N ASP A 128 12.84 -15.03 -14.27
CA ASP A 128 13.71 -16.16 -14.60
C ASP A 128 13.57 -17.30 -13.58
N MET A 129 13.37 -16.96 -12.30
CA MET A 129 13.08 -17.90 -11.21
C MET A 129 11.67 -18.50 -11.27
N GLY A 130 10.90 -18.28 -12.32
CA GLY A 130 9.59 -18.87 -12.48
C GLY A 130 8.46 -18.17 -11.70
N VAL A 131 8.68 -16.97 -11.13
CA VAL A 131 7.59 -16.22 -10.50
C VAL A 131 6.62 -15.72 -11.58
N ARG A 132 5.35 -16.02 -11.39
CA ARG A 132 4.25 -15.62 -12.29
C ARG A 132 3.13 -14.99 -11.49
N VAL A 133 2.37 -14.11 -12.14
CA VAL A 133 1.20 -13.46 -11.55
C VAL A 133 0.01 -13.73 -12.44
N LYS A 134 -1.11 -14.07 -11.84
CA LYS A 134 -2.37 -14.26 -12.55
C LYS A 134 -3.51 -13.54 -11.85
N VAL A 135 -4.47 -13.07 -12.63
CA VAL A 135 -5.76 -12.63 -12.13
C VAL A 135 -6.59 -13.85 -11.79
N VAL A 136 -7.28 -13.80 -10.67
CA VAL A 136 -8.19 -14.85 -10.22
C VAL A 136 -9.50 -14.24 -9.77
N ASP A 137 -10.55 -15.05 -9.77
CA ASP A 137 -11.87 -14.65 -9.31
C ASP A 137 -12.06 -14.92 -7.79
N SER A 138 -13.26 -14.61 -7.30
CA SER A 138 -13.61 -14.77 -5.89
C SER A 138 -13.61 -16.23 -5.41
N SER A 139 -13.58 -17.23 -6.31
CA SER A 139 -13.45 -18.65 -5.91
C SER A 139 -12.12 -18.95 -5.22
N LYS A 140 -11.09 -18.11 -5.47
CA LYS A 140 -9.78 -18.20 -4.85
C LYS A 140 -9.64 -17.41 -3.54
N MET A 141 -10.73 -16.88 -3.03
CA MET A 141 -10.72 -16.06 -1.80
C MET A 141 -10.23 -16.84 -0.58
N ASP A 142 -10.56 -18.13 -0.48
CA ASP A 142 -10.12 -18.95 0.66
C ASP A 142 -8.60 -19.19 0.62
N GLU A 143 -8.00 -19.34 -0.57
CA GLU A 143 -6.54 -19.38 -0.73
C GLU A 143 -5.89 -18.04 -0.35
N PHE A 144 -6.48 -16.93 -0.75
CA PHE A 144 -6.02 -15.59 -0.38
C PHE A 144 -6.05 -15.39 1.15
N VAL A 145 -7.15 -15.75 1.79
CA VAL A 145 -7.30 -15.60 3.25
C VAL A 145 -6.27 -16.46 3.99
N LYS A 146 -6.05 -17.69 3.55
CA LYS A 146 -5.04 -18.59 4.13
C LYS A 146 -3.63 -17.98 4.06
N LEU A 147 -3.22 -17.44 2.91
CA LEU A 147 -1.93 -16.76 2.74
C LEU A 147 -1.81 -15.53 3.65
N LEU A 148 -2.93 -14.81 3.81
CA LEU A 148 -2.98 -13.64 4.69
C LEU A 148 -2.89 -14.06 6.17
N GLU A 149 -3.53 -15.16 6.57
CA GLU A 149 -3.42 -15.74 7.92
C GLU A 149 -1.99 -16.12 8.25
N ASP A 150 -1.32 -16.86 7.35
CA ASP A 150 0.09 -17.23 7.51
C ASP A 150 0.98 -15.98 7.67
N THR A 151 0.69 -14.93 6.88
CA THR A 151 1.41 -13.67 6.98
C THR A 151 1.14 -12.95 8.29
N ALA A 152 -0.12 -12.95 8.74
CA ALA A 152 -0.54 -12.31 9.99
C ALA A 152 0.11 -12.95 11.22
N ILE A 153 0.22 -14.29 11.24
CA ILE A 153 0.94 -15.02 12.29
C ILE A 153 2.40 -14.59 12.33
N ASN A 154 3.07 -14.58 11.16
CA ASN A 154 4.49 -14.24 11.07
C ASN A 154 4.81 -12.78 11.37
N LYS A 155 3.86 -11.86 11.13
CA LYS A 155 4.03 -10.41 11.29
C LYS A 155 3.25 -9.84 12.47
N ASN A 156 2.52 -10.68 13.21
CA ASN A 156 1.74 -10.32 14.40
C ASN A 156 0.75 -9.16 14.17
N PHE A 157 -0.15 -9.32 13.17
CA PHE A 157 -1.24 -8.36 12.96
C PHE A 157 -2.60 -9.08 12.84
N ILE A 158 -3.67 -8.32 13.04
CA ILE A 158 -5.05 -8.84 13.00
C ILE A 158 -5.61 -8.70 11.59
N ILE A 159 -6.14 -9.80 11.05
CA ILE A 159 -6.83 -9.81 9.75
C ILE A 159 -8.35 -9.70 9.91
N ARG A 160 -9.03 -9.36 8.82
CA ARG A 160 -10.48 -9.45 8.72
C ARG A 160 -10.89 -10.89 8.39
N PRO A 161 -12.10 -11.32 8.77
CA PRO A 161 -12.60 -12.65 8.41
C PRO A 161 -12.81 -12.78 6.88
N ALA A 162 -12.78 -14.01 6.38
CA ALA A 162 -12.98 -14.30 4.94
C ALA A 162 -14.27 -13.68 4.37
N SER A 163 -15.35 -13.66 5.17
CA SER A 163 -16.62 -13.04 4.79
C SER A 163 -16.52 -11.55 4.46
N TYR A 164 -15.60 -10.84 5.11
CA TYR A 164 -15.34 -9.43 4.80
C TYR A 164 -14.77 -9.26 3.39
N TYR A 165 -13.77 -10.06 3.03
CA TYR A 165 -13.12 -9.99 1.73
C TYR A 165 -14.06 -10.45 0.61
N LYS A 166 -14.85 -11.52 0.83
CA LYS A 166 -15.88 -11.96 -0.12
C LYS A 166 -16.89 -10.85 -0.38
N LYS A 167 -17.45 -10.27 0.68
CA LYS A 167 -18.40 -9.16 0.56
C LYS A 167 -17.80 -7.94 -0.16
N MET A 168 -16.52 -7.64 0.07
CA MET A 168 -15.83 -6.55 -0.59
C MET A 168 -15.74 -6.78 -2.10
N VAL A 169 -15.36 -7.99 -2.54
CA VAL A 169 -15.30 -8.35 -3.97
C VAL A 169 -16.68 -8.32 -4.58
N ASP A 170 -17.71 -8.90 -3.92
CA ASP A 170 -19.08 -8.93 -4.41
C ASP A 170 -19.70 -7.55 -4.63
N LEU A 171 -19.42 -6.62 -3.67
CA LEU A 171 -19.95 -5.24 -3.74
C LEU A 171 -19.18 -4.34 -4.70
N MET A 172 -17.89 -4.54 -4.83
CA MET A 172 -17.02 -3.66 -5.62
C MET A 172 -16.65 -4.23 -6.99
N ASN A 173 -17.02 -5.47 -7.26
CA ASN A 173 -16.91 -6.21 -8.54
C ASN A 173 -15.88 -5.60 -9.54
N ASN A 174 -16.30 -4.68 -10.40
CA ASN A 174 -15.48 -4.09 -11.46
C ASN A 174 -14.34 -3.15 -10.95
N TYR A 175 -14.32 -2.83 -9.65
CA TYR A 175 -13.31 -1.95 -9.04
C TYR A 175 -12.25 -2.70 -8.24
N ILE A 176 -12.38 -4.04 -8.13
CA ILE A 176 -11.41 -4.89 -7.43
C ILE A 176 -10.91 -5.97 -8.37
N THR A 177 -9.61 -6.13 -8.43
CA THR A 177 -8.95 -7.24 -9.11
C THR A 177 -8.10 -8.01 -8.12
N LEU A 178 -8.33 -9.32 -8.02
CA LEU A 178 -7.52 -10.20 -7.19
C LEU A 178 -6.38 -10.80 -8.01
N TYR A 179 -5.15 -10.57 -7.54
CA TYR A 179 -3.95 -11.13 -8.15
C TYR A 179 -3.33 -12.18 -7.21
N ILE A 180 -2.88 -13.28 -7.77
CA ILE A 180 -2.06 -14.27 -7.06
C ILE A 180 -0.72 -14.37 -7.75
N ALA A 181 0.37 -14.19 -6.97
CA ALA A 181 1.70 -14.54 -7.38
C ALA A 181 2.01 -15.99 -6.97
N TYR A 182 2.61 -16.76 -7.85
CA TYR A 182 3.00 -18.14 -7.62
C TYR A 182 4.34 -18.44 -8.27
N ILE A 183 5.00 -19.51 -7.84
CA ILE A 183 6.20 -20.02 -8.48
C ILE A 183 5.80 -21.20 -9.37
N ASP A 184 6.14 -21.11 -10.65
CA ASP A 184 6.10 -22.26 -11.57
C ASP A 184 7.30 -23.14 -11.24
N THR A 185 7.01 -24.33 -10.70
CA THR A 185 8.05 -25.23 -10.18
C THR A 185 8.94 -25.81 -11.29
N ASN A 186 8.42 -25.95 -12.51
CA ASN A 186 9.22 -26.44 -13.63
C ASN A 186 10.22 -25.36 -14.07
N LEU A 187 9.76 -24.13 -14.24
CA LEU A 187 10.63 -22.99 -14.58
C LEU A 187 11.67 -22.72 -13.48
N TYR A 188 11.28 -22.88 -12.22
CA TYR A 188 12.20 -22.75 -11.10
C TYR A 188 13.27 -23.85 -11.11
N TYR A 189 12.88 -25.09 -11.38
CA TYR A 189 13.81 -26.21 -11.53
C TYR A 189 14.83 -25.95 -12.64
N ASP A 190 14.37 -25.55 -13.82
CA ASP A 190 15.23 -25.23 -14.96
C ASP A 190 16.20 -24.09 -14.64
N TYR A 191 15.73 -23.05 -13.96
CA TYR A 191 16.57 -21.95 -13.51
C TYR A 191 17.68 -22.41 -12.56
N VAL A 192 17.33 -23.22 -11.56
CA VAL A 192 18.30 -23.74 -10.58
C VAL A 192 19.33 -24.67 -11.26
N TRP A 193 18.83 -25.55 -12.14
CA TRP A 193 19.70 -26.49 -12.88
C TRP A 193 20.70 -25.74 -13.76
N ASN A 194 20.21 -24.79 -14.57
CA ASN A 194 21.09 -24.00 -15.44
C ASN A 194 22.09 -23.15 -14.64
N THR A 195 21.69 -22.61 -13.50
CA THR A 195 22.58 -21.87 -12.61
C THR A 195 23.68 -22.78 -12.06
N LEU A 196 23.35 -23.99 -11.64
CA LEU A 196 24.29 -24.98 -11.15
C LEU A 196 25.32 -25.36 -12.21
N GLU A 197 24.87 -25.68 -13.43
CA GLU A 197 25.74 -26.05 -14.55
C GLU A 197 26.69 -24.91 -14.93
N ASN A 198 26.20 -23.67 -14.97
CA ASN A 198 27.05 -22.52 -15.26
C ASN A 198 28.10 -22.29 -14.17
N THR A 199 27.69 -22.40 -12.90
CA THR A 199 28.62 -22.26 -11.76
C THR A 199 29.70 -23.34 -11.76
N LYS A 200 29.37 -24.58 -12.12
CA LYS A 200 30.37 -25.66 -12.27
C LYS A 200 31.40 -25.32 -13.37
N LYS A 201 30.94 -24.86 -14.53
CA LYS A 201 31.83 -24.44 -15.62
C LYS A 201 32.76 -23.30 -15.23
N GLU A 202 32.21 -22.29 -14.52
CA GLU A 202 33.02 -21.18 -14.01
C GLU A 202 34.11 -21.69 -13.03
N LEU A 203 33.74 -22.60 -12.14
CA LEU A 203 34.68 -23.21 -11.19
C LEU A 203 35.81 -23.93 -11.89
N GLU A 204 35.51 -24.77 -12.89
CA GLU A 204 36.53 -25.51 -13.70
C GLU A 204 37.50 -24.53 -14.41
N ILE A 205 37.00 -23.43 -14.93
CA ILE A 205 37.81 -22.39 -15.56
C ILE A 205 38.77 -21.77 -14.53
N LEU A 206 38.24 -21.40 -13.35
CA LEU A 206 39.04 -20.79 -12.27
C LEU A 206 40.13 -21.77 -11.76
N GLU A 207 39.80 -23.05 -11.55
CA GLU A 207 40.75 -24.07 -11.16
C GLU A 207 41.88 -24.26 -12.20
N THR A 208 41.51 -24.20 -13.48
CA THR A 208 42.48 -24.28 -14.59
C THR A 208 43.42 -23.07 -14.61
N GLN A 209 42.88 -21.88 -14.35
CA GLN A 209 43.69 -20.66 -14.25
C GLN A 209 44.61 -20.68 -13.04
N MET A 210 44.17 -21.17 -11.88
CA MET A 210 45.00 -21.29 -10.68
C MET A 210 46.17 -22.26 -10.90
N LYS A 211 45.96 -23.41 -11.61
CA LYS A 211 47.01 -24.36 -11.95
C LYS A 211 48.09 -23.80 -12.87
N LYS A 212 47.82 -22.72 -13.60
CA LYS A 212 48.79 -22.04 -14.47
C LYS A 212 49.63 -20.97 -13.76
N ILE A 213 49.19 -20.55 -12.56
CA ILE A 213 49.88 -19.50 -11.77
C ILE A 213 50.87 -20.16 -10.76
N ASN A 214 50.69 -21.43 -10.43
CA ASN A 214 51.59 -22.25 -9.63
C ASN A 214 52.58 -23.02 -10.54
#